data_81458c241ddb501b6cc2d6d8c20e42ef
#
_entry.id   81458c241ddb501b6cc2d6d8c20e42ef
#
_cell.length_a   1.000
_cell.length_b   1.000
_cell.length_c   1.000
_cell.angle_alpha   90.00
_cell.angle_beta   90.00
_cell.angle_gamma   90.00
#
_symmetry.space_group_name_H-M   'P 1'
#
loop_
_entity.id
_entity.type
_entity.pdbx_description
1 polymer ?
#
loop_
_entity_poly.entity_id
_entity_poly.type
_entity_poly.pdbx_seq_one_letter_code
_entity_poly.pdbx_strand_id
1 'polypeptide(L)'
;MLTGLNHITFSVRELPRALHFYQQLLGFQLEVQWARGAYLSLPGFWLCLSLGEAKPAQDYSHLALSISDTDFSAFAAKLRAAGVVEWQQNRSEGASLYLLDPDGHQLEIHCGSLQSRLASLRQQPYAGLQWPQS
;
A
#
# COMPACT_ATOMS: atom_id res chain seq x y z
N MET A 1 -14.14 -12.09 -18.32
CA MET A 1 -12.91 -11.29 -18.40
C MET A 1 -12.70 -10.53 -17.12
N LEU A 2 -11.45 -10.43 -16.66
CA LEU A 2 -11.13 -9.63 -15.49
C LEU A 2 -11.22 -8.14 -15.82
N THR A 3 -11.75 -7.37 -14.88
CA THR A 3 -11.99 -5.92 -15.10
C THR A 3 -11.15 -5.02 -14.18
N GLY A 4 -10.43 -5.59 -13.23
CA GLY A 4 -9.57 -4.80 -12.36
C GLY A 4 -9.41 -5.43 -10.98
N LEU A 5 -8.84 -4.65 -10.07
CA LEU A 5 -8.68 -5.04 -8.70
C LEU A 5 -10.01 -4.88 -7.96
N ASN A 6 -10.41 -5.91 -7.24
CA ASN A 6 -11.66 -5.92 -6.45
C ASN A 6 -11.37 -5.57 -4.99
N HIS A 7 -10.67 -6.47 -4.30
CA HIS A 7 -10.32 -6.26 -2.89
C HIS A 7 -9.09 -7.06 -2.53
N ILE A 8 -8.53 -6.73 -1.37
CA ILE A 8 -7.39 -7.43 -0.77
C ILE A 8 -7.79 -7.80 0.64
N THR A 9 -7.43 -9.00 1.08
CA THR A 9 -7.65 -9.46 2.45
C THR A 9 -6.32 -9.62 3.15
N PHE A 10 -6.21 -9.03 4.33
CA PHE A 10 -5.09 -9.26 5.24
C PHE A 10 -5.57 -9.93 6.52
N SER A 11 -4.84 -10.94 6.95
CA SER A 11 -5.02 -11.50 8.31
C SER A 11 -4.37 -10.58 9.32
N VAL A 12 -5.09 -10.27 10.40
CA VAL A 12 -4.60 -9.38 11.46
C VAL A 12 -4.83 -10.07 12.81
N ARG A 13 -3.89 -9.89 13.74
CA ARG A 13 -3.96 -10.54 15.06
C ARG A 13 -4.87 -9.80 16.02
N GLU A 14 -4.98 -8.47 15.88
CA GLU A 14 -5.79 -7.63 16.77
C GLU A 14 -6.54 -6.60 15.94
N LEU A 15 -7.86 -6.72 15.89
CA LEU A 15 -8.68 -5.88 15.03
C LEU A 15 -8.62 -4.39 15.42
N PRO A 16 -8.73 -4.01 16.72
CA PRO A 16 -8.64 -2.58 17.07
C PRO A 16 -7.32 -1.92 16.64
N ARG A 17 -6.21 -2.63 16.78
CA ARG A 17 -4.90 -2.13 16.37
C ARG A 17 -4.82 -1.94 14.85
N ALA A 18 -5.32 -2.92 14.10
CA ALA A 18 -5.34 -2.85 12.64
C ALA A 18 -6.26 -1.72 12.16
N LEU A 19 -7.44 -1.55 12.77
CA LEU A 19 -8.36 -0.48 12.44
C LEU A 19 -7.75 0.90 12.72
N HIS A 20 -7.06 1.07 13.84
CA HIS A 20 -6.37 2.34 14.11
C HIS A 20 -5.37 2.65 12.99
N PHE A 21 -4.59 1.67 12.57
CA PHE A 21 -3.58 1.87 11.53
C PHE A 21 -4.23 2.24 10.20
N TYR A 22 -5.16 1.42 9.71
CA TYR A 22 -5.73 1.65 8.38
C TYR A 22 -6.70 2.82 8.35
N GLN A 23 -7.50 3.01 9.39
CA GLN A 23 -8.48 4.09 9.42
C GLN A 23 -7.87 5.41 9.88
N GLN A 24 -7.19 5.44 11.02
CA GLN A 24 -6.69 6.68 11.60
C GLN A 24 -5.39 7.14 10.94
N LEU A 25 -4.44 6.25 10.70
CA LEU A 25 -3.15 6.63 10.14
C LEU A 25 -3.19 6.71 8.62
N LEU A 26 -3.75 5.70 7.94
CA LEU A 26 -3.76 5.68 6.48
C LEU A 26 -4.97 6.36 5.84
N GLY A 27 -6.05 6.58 6.60
CA GLY A 27 -7.20 7.33 6.11
C GLY A 27 -8.21 6.50 5.33
N PHE A 28 -8.20 5.17 5.46
CA PHE A 28 -9.26 4.35 4.87
C PHE A 28 -10.60 4.68 5.51
N GLN A 29 -11.67 4.58 4.74
CA GLN A 29 -13.02 4.71 5.27
C GLN A 29 -13.50 3.35 5.78
N LEU A 30 -13.92 3.29 7.05
CA LEU A 30 -14.53 2.08 7.59
C LEU A 30 -15.95 1.95 7.05
N GLU A 31 -16.23 0.84 6.36
CA GLU A 31 -17.54 0.58 5.79
C GLU A 31 -18.41 -0.26 6.74
N VAL A 32 -17.84 -1.30 7.33
CA VAL A 32 -18.54 -2.19 8.25
C VAL A 32 -17.53 -2.97 9.08
N GLN A 33 -17.95 -3.34 10.27
CA GLN A 33 -17.13 -4.11 11.21
C GLN A 33 -18.00 -5.18 11.86
N TRP A 34 -17.40 -6.34 12.09
CA TRP A 34 -18.04 -7.44 12.85
C TRP A 34 -17.00 -8.04 13.79
N ALA A 35 -17.40 -9.08 14.57
CA ALA A 35 -16.52 -9.62 15.61
C ALA A 35 -15.15 -10.05 15.08
N ARG A 36 -15.08 -10.60 13.86
CA ARG A 36 -13.86 -11.20 13.33
C ARG A 36 -13.31 -10.46 12.10
N GLY A 37 -13.77 -9.25 11.82
CA GLY A 37 -13.24 -8.55 10.66
C GLY A 37 -13.83 -7.19 10.41
N ALA A 38 -13.40 -6.59 9.31
CA ALA A 38 -13.88 -5.28 8.87
C ALA A 38 -13.65 -5.12 7.38
N TYR A 39 -14.50 -4.31 6.75
CA TYR A 39 -14.25 -3.80 5.41
C TYR A 39 -13.96 -2.31 5.48
N LEU A 40 -12.88 -1.91 4.83
CA LEU A 40 -12.50 -0.51 4.69
C LEU A 40 -12.30 -0.21 3.21
N SER A 41 -12.47 1.04 2.80
CA SER A 41 -12.40 1.38 1.39
C SER A 41 -11.48 2.56 1.12
N LEU A 42 -10.92 2.55 -0.07
CA LEU A 42 -10.34 3.66 -0.80
C LEU A 42 -10.99 3.70 -2.19
N PRO A 43 -10.86 4.81 -2.93
CA PRO A 43 -11.33 4.81 -4.31
C PRO A 43 -10.73 3.64 -5.10
N GLY A 44 -11.59 2.86 -5.75
CA GLY A 44 -11.18 1.80 -6.67
C GLY A 44 -11.05 0.41 -6.09
N PHE A 45 -11.01 0.22 -4.75
CA PHE A 45 -10.99 -1.11 -4.14
C PHE A 45 -11.36 -1.06 -2.66
N TRP A 46 -11.57 -2.24 -2.06
CA TRP A 46 -11.69 -2.28 -0.60
C TRP A 46 -10.71 -3.26 0.02
N LEU A 47 -10.45 -3.05 1.30
CA LEU A 47 -9.58 -3.88 2.12
C LEU A 47 -10.45 -4.64 3.11
N CYS A 48 -10.23 -5.96 3.17
CA CYS A 48 -10.83 -6.81 4.19
C CYS A 48 -9.77 -7.12 5.24
N LEU A 49 -10.07 -6.84 6.50
CA LEU A 49 -9.26 -7.28 7.62
C LEU A 49 -9.95 -8.50 8.23
N SER A 50 -9.22 -9.61 8.32
CA SER A 50 -9.73 -10.87 8.84
C SER A 50 -8.93 -11.25 10.08
N LEU A 51 -9.62 -11.38 11.22
CA LEU A 51 -8.97 -11.71 12.49
C LEU A 51 -8.42 -13.14 12.44
N GLY A 52 -7.14 -13.30 12.74
CA GLY A 52 -6.49 -14.59 12.74
C GLY A 52 -4.99 -14.49 12.84
N GLU A 53 -4.32 -15.62 12.68
CA GLU A 53 -2.86 -15.66 12.62
C GLU A 53 -2.37 -14.99 11.34
N ALA A 54 -1.52 -13.98 11.49
CA ALA A 54 -0.95 -13.28 10.35
C ALA A 54 0.41 -13.88 9.98
N LYS A 55 0.60 -14.16 8.68
CA LYS A 55 1.86 -14.63 8.11
C LYS A 55 2.24 -13.70 6.97
N PRO A 56 2.77 -12.51 7.30
CA PRO A 56 3.09 -11.52 6.27
C PRO A 56 4.18 -12.03 5.32
N ALA A 57 4.15 -11.56 4.09
CA ALA A 57 5.18 -11.86 3.11
C ALA A 57 6.54 -11.37 3.61
N GLN A 58 7.58 -12.17 3.35
CA GLN A 58 8.96 -11.82 3.70
C GLN A 58 9.83 -11.63 2.45
N ASP A 59 9.25 -11.84 1.29
CA ASP A 59 9.87 -11.51 0.02
C ASP A 59 9.52 -10.06 -0.38
N TYR A 60 9.67 -9.70 -1.65
CA TYR A 60 9.41 -8.34 -2.11
C TYR A 60 7.93 -8.06 -2.41
N SER A 61 7.04 -9.01 -2.16
CA SER A 61 5.60 -8.82 -2.38
C SER A 61 5.06 -7.74 -1.46
N HIS A 62 4.36 -6.76 -2.04
CA HIS A 62 3.81 -5.64 -1.26
C HIS A 62 2.63 -5.03 -1.98
N LEU A 63 1.81 -4.31 -1.24
CA LEU A 63 0.68 -3.54 -1.74
C LEU A 63 1.07 -2.07 -1.79
N ALA A 64 0.95 -1.46 -2.97
CA ALA A 64 1.23 -0.03 -3.14
C ALA A 64 -0.07 0.75 -3.24
N LEU A 65 -0.16 1.84 -2.47
CA LEU A 65 -1.28 2.75 -2.43
C LEU A 65 -0.86 4.10 -2.99
N SER A 66 -1.74 4.74 -3.73
CA SER A 66 -1.43 6.01 -4.41
C SER A 66 -1.66 7.21 -3.50
N ILE A 67 -0.80 8.20 -3.65
CA ILE A 67 -0.94 9.50 -3.01
C ILE A 67 -0.47 10.57 -4.01
N SER A 68 -1.01 11.79 -3.90
CA SER A 68 -0.58 12.90 -4.75
C SER A 68 0.77 13.45 -4.30
N ASP A 69 1.50 14.07 -5.23
CA ASP A 69 2.76 14.74 -4.92
C ASP A 69 2.60 15.82 -3.85
N THR A 70 1.48 16.53 -3.88
CA THR A 70 1.24 17.64 -2.93
C THR A 70 1.00 17.15 -1.51
N ASP A 71 0.51 15.92 -1.34
CA ASP A 71 0.18 15.38 -0.02
C ASP A 71 1.28 14.49 0.57
N PHE A 72 2.22 14.02 -0.25
CA PHE A 72 3.17 12.98 0.18
C PHE A 72 4.01 13.40 1.38
N SER A 73 4.65 14.57 1.32
CA SER A 73 5.60 14.97 2.38
C SER A 73 4.94 15.07 3.75
N ALA A 74 3.76 15.70 3.81
CA ALA A 74 3.03 15.83 5.08
C ALA A 74 2.53 14.47 5.57
N PHE A 75 2.07 13.62 4.66
CA PHE A 75 1.60 12.28 5.01
C PHE A 75 2.73 11.41 5.54
N ALA A 76 3.87 11.40 4.86
CA ALA A 76 5.07 10.67 5.32
C ALA A 76 5.53 11.15 6.70
N ALA A 77 5.54 12.46 6.92
CA ALA A 77 5.91 13.03 8.22
C ALA A 77 4.95 12.57 9.33
N LYS A 78 3.66 12.55 9.04
CA LYS A 78 2.63 12.06 9.98
C LYS A 78 2.89 10.60 10.36
N LEU A 79 3.16 9.74 9.38
CA LEU A 79 3.41 8.33 9.62
C LEU A 79 4.71 8.10 10.41
N ARG A 80 5.76 8.83 10.07
CA ARG A 80 7.03 8.75 10.79
C ARG A 80 6.89 9.24 12.24
N ALA A 81 6.14 10.31 12.47
CA ALA A 81 5.85 10.80 13.81
C ALA A 81 5.04 9.80 14.63
N ALA A 82 4.22 8.99 13.99
CA ALA A 82 3.45 7.93 14.65
C ALA A 82 4.28 6.66 14.89
N GLY A 83 5.54 6.63 14.50
CA GLY A 83 6.43 5.50 14.74
C GLY A 83 6.23 4.33 13.77
N VAL A 84 5.66 4.57 12.61
CA VAL A 84 5.46 3.52 11.60
C VAL A 84 6.82 2.99 11.13
N VAL A 85 6.94 1.66 11.05
CA VAL A 85 8.19 1.00 10.65
C VAL A 85 8.33 1.03 9.13
N GLU A 86 9.51 1.44 8.64
CA GLU A 86 9.84 1.40 7.22
C GLU A 86 10.67 0.14 6.93
N TRP A 87 10.37 -0.57 5.82
CA TRP A 87 11.06 -1.82 5.49
C TRP A 87 12.00 -1.70 4.28
N GLN A 88 11.96 -0.57 3.57
CA GLN A 88 12.83 -0.32 2.42
C GLN A 88 12.94 1.18 2.17
N GLN A 89 14.04 1.61 1.57
CA GLN A 89 14.21 2.97 1.06
C GLN A 89 13.83 3.02 -0.41
N ASN A 90 13.26 4.15 -0.85
CA ASN A 90 12.83 4.32 -2.24
C ASN A 90 14.05 4.42 -3.18
N ARG A 91 14.01 3.64 -4.27
CA ARG A 91 15.02 3.64 -5.33
C ARG A 91 14.41 3.74 -6.73
N SER A 92 13.08 3.90 -6.82
CA SER A 92 12.37 3.95 -8.11
C SER A 92 11.88 5.38 -8.39
N GLU A 93 11.35 5.60 -9.61
CA GLU A 93 10.80 6.91 -9.96
C GLU A 93 9.59 7.24 -9.07
N GLY A 94 9.41 8.53 -8.81
CA GLY A 94 8.36 9.01 -7.92
C GLY A 94 8.71 8.83 -6.45
N ALA A 95 8.11 9.62 -5.58
CA ALA A 95 8.33 9.51 -4.14
C ALA A 95 7.59 8.30 -3.58
N SER A 96 8.23 7.58 -2.68
CA SER A 96 7.65 6.40 -2.02
C SER A 96 8.05 6.33 -0.56
N LEU A 97 7.13 5.80 0.24
CA LEU A 97 7.38 5.35 1.61
C LEU A 97 7.00 3.88 1.70
N TYR A 98 7.96 3.04 2.08
CA TYR A 98 7.76 1.59 2.24
C TYR A 98 7.58 1.29 3.71
N LEU A 99 6.38 0.89 4.13
CA LEU A 99 5.99 0.78 5.52
C LEU A 99 5.41 -0.59 5.84
N LEU A 100 5.47 -0.96 7.12
CA LEU A 100 4.81 -2.17 7.62
C LEU A 100 3.54 -1.79 8.36
N ASP A 101 2.49 -2.61 8.20
CA ASP A 101 1.33 -2.50 9.07
C ASP A 101 1.66 -3.13 10.43
N PRO A 102 0.76 -3.05 11.45
CA PRO A 102 1.07 -3.59 12.78
C PRO A 102 1.36 -5.09 12.81
N ASP A 103 0.91 -5.85 11.83
CA ASP A 103 1.15 -7.29 11.74
C ASP A 103 2.37 -7.64 10.88
N GLY A 104 3.01 -6.65 10.27
CA GLY A 104 4.17 -6.84 9.42
C GLY A 104 3.88 -6.97 7.94
N HIS A 105 2.65 -6.73 7.50
CA HIS A 105 2.33 -6.72 6.07
C HIS A 105 3.06 -5.55 5.39
N GLN A 106 3.68 -5.84 4.25
CA GLN A 106 4.50 -4.88 3.51
C GLN A 106 3.64 -4.02 2.61
N LEU A 107 3.71 -2.71 2.83
CA LEU A 107 2.97 -1.71 2.10
C LEU A 107 3.91 -0.68 1.49
N GLU A 108 3.41 0.05 0.51
CA GLU A 108 4.07 1.20 -0.07
C GLU A 108 3.05 2.32 -0.27
N ILE A 109 3.44 3.56 0.00
CA ILE A 109 2.68 4.76 -0.40
C ILE A 109 3.48 5.40 -1.51
N HIS A 110 2.89 5.55 -2.69
CA HIS A 110 3.63 5.94 -3.89
C HIS A 110 2.97 7.09 -4.65
N CYS A 111 3.80 8.06 -5.03
CA CYS A 111 3.42 9.11 -5.98
C CYS A 111 3.83 8.66 -7.38
N GLY A 112 2.86 8.47 -8.26
CA GLY A 112 3.16 8.08 -9.62
C GLY A 112 2.09 7.16 -10.19
N SER A 113 2.28 6.82 -11.44
CA SER A 113 1.36 5.99 -12.20
C SER A 113 2.15 5.02 -13.07
N LEU A 114 1.46 4.09 -13.70
CA LEU A 114 2.09 3.25 -14.72
C LEU A 114 2.68 4.12 -15.83
N GLN A 115 1.94 5.16 -16.26
CA GLN A 115 2.39 6.06 -17.32
C GLN A 115 3.68 6.79 -16.93
N SER A 116 3.76 7.32 -15.70
CA SER A 116 4.98 7.99 -15.25
C SER A 116 6.15 7.03 -15.14
N ARG A 117 5.91 5.79 -14.69
CA ARG A 117 6.94 4.76 -14.64
C ARG A 117 7.43 4.39 -16.03
N LEU A 118 6.54 4.20 -17.00
CA LEU A 118 6.91 3.88 -18.38
C LEU A 118 7.69 5.02 -19.02
N ALA A 119 7.30 6.28 -18.76
CA ALA A 119 8.04 7.44 -19.25
C ALA A 119 9.46 7.48 -18.66
N SER A 120 9.61 7.18 -17.37
CA SER A 120 10.92 7.08 -16.73
C SER A 120 11.78 5.99 -17.35
N LEU A 121 11.19 4.84 -17.67
CA LEU A 121 11.90 3.71 -18.29
C LEU A 121 12.40 4.00 -19.70
N ARG A 122 11.76 4.94 -20.40
CA ARG A 122 12.26 5.38 -21.73
C ARG A 122 13.55 6.19 -21.59
N GLN A 123 13.75 6.89 -20.47
CA GLN A 123 14.95 7.66 -20.20
C GLN A 123 16.04 6.84 -19.50
N GLN A 124 15.64 5.95 -18.60
CA GLN A 124 16.54 5.12 -17.80
C GLN A 124 16.03 3.68 -17.77
N PRO A 125 16.27 2.93 -18.85
CA PRO A 125 15.75 1.57 -18.96
C PRO A 125 16.40 0.61 -17.97
N TYR A 126 15.62 -0.35 -17.49
CA TYR A 126 16.17 -1.49 -16.74
C TYR A 126 16.99 -2.37 -17.66
N ALA A 127 17.96 -3.08 -17.10
CA ALA A 127 18.74 -4.06 -17.86
C ALA A 127 17.81 -5.08 -18.51
N GLY A 128 17.98 -5.31 -19.83
CA GLY A 128 17.14 -6.25 -20.56
C GLY A 128 15.74 -5.76 -20.88
N LEU A 129 15.46 -4.47 -20.70
CA LEU A 129 14.14 -3.91 -20.97
C LEU A 129 13.70 -4.20 -22.41
N GLN A 130 12.48 -4.68 -22.56
CA GLN A 130 11.87 -4.94 -23.86
C GLN A 130 10.47 -4.32 -23.88
N TRP A 131 10.16 -3.63 -24.98
CA TRP A 131 8.82 -3.10 -25.21
C TRP A 131 8.06 -4.08 -26.09
N PRO A 132 6.80 -4.41 -25.79
CA PRO A 132 6.03 -5.28 -26.68
C PRO A 132 5.80 -4.59 -27.99
N GLN A 133 5.79 -5.37 -29.07
CA GLN A 133 5.42 -4.87 -30.39
C GLN A 133 3.91 -4.72 -30.46
N SER A 134 3.42 -3.63 -31.07
CA SER A 134 1.99 -3.38 -31.30
C SER A 134 1.52 -3.99 -32.61
#